data_d1b004d86290431490e03e577bf35eb4
#
_entry.id   d1b004d86290431490e03e577bf35eb4
#
_cell.length_a   1.000
_cell.length_b   1.000
_cell.length_c   1.000
_cell.angle_alpha   90.00
_cell.angle_beta   90.00
_cell.angle_gamma   90.00
#
_symmetry.space_group_name_H-M   'P 1'
#
loop_
_entity.id
_entity.type
_entity.pdbx_description
1 polymer ?
#
loop_
_entity_poly.entity_id
_entity_poly.type
_entity_poly.pdbx_seq_one_letter_code
_entity_poly.pdbx_strand_id
1 'polypeptide(L)'
;QNIGELYEEAVKDTMQLLRYEDLHKAVLLLKYHEEIHIFSAGTAINQAESFREKMLKIGKRVVIFNNLNYQRYQACCLSERDLAMIISYSGETAQMLEIARQCKRSGTPILALTSFGENSLTCYADCKLTLSTKESIYQNLGDYASHLSMTLLLDILYSEYFRQNYQKNYTYKLERARELEQHRTSTNPILLNLHKENAE
;
A
#
# COMPACT_ATOMS: atom_id res chain seq x y z
N GLN A 1 -5.76 -25.56 -11.10
CA GLN A 1 -6.12 -24.22 -11.56
C GLN A 1 -4.89 -23.56 -12.16
N ASN A 2 -5.03 -22.94 -13.33
CA ASN A 2 -3.97 -22.21 -13.99
C ASN A 2 -3.73 -20.88 -13.24
N ILE A 3 -2.49 -20.41 -13.17
CA ILE A 3 -2.15 -19.20 -12.43
C ILE A 3 -2.81 -17.94 -13.02
N GLY A 4 -3.04 -17.91 -14.34
CA GLY A 4 -3.77 -16.83 -15.00
C GLY A 4 -5.22 -16.73 -14.51
N GLU A 5 -5.92 -17.85 -14.42
CA GLU A 5 -7.29 -17.93 -13.91
C GLU A 5 -7.36 -17.48 -12.43
N LEU A 6 -6.37 -17.91 -11.61
CA LEU A 6 -6.28 -17.48 -10.22
C LEU A 6 -6.12 -15.95 -10.10
N TYR A 7 -5.30 -15.36 -10.98
CA TYR A 7 -5.09 -13.92 -11.00
C TYR A 7 -6.34 -13.15 -11.44
N GLU A 8 -7.03 -13.62 -12.47
CA GLU A 8 -8.30 -13.02 -12.92
C GLU A 8 -9.36 -13.05 -11.81
N GLU A 9 -9.50 -14.18 -11.13
CA GLU A 9 -10.39 -14.32 -9.99
C GLU A 9 -10.01 -13.40 -8.83
N ALA A 10 -8.72 -13.31 -8.49
CA ALA A 10 -8.24 -12.45 -7.40
C ALA A 10 -8.47 -10.96 -7.70
N VAL A 11 -8.24 -10.53 -8.94
CA VAL A 11 -8.54 -9.15 -9.37
C VAL A 11 -10.03 -8.87 -9.25
N LYS A 12 -10.88 -9.74 -9.82
CA LYS A 12 -12.34 -9.57 -9.77
C LYS A 12 -12.86 -9.51 -8.34
N ASP A 13 -12.42 -10.42 -7.49
CA ASP A 13 -12.81 -10.50 -6.08
C ASP A 13 -12.37 -9.23 -5.32
N THR A 14 -11.13 -8.80 -5.50
CA THR A 14 -10.60 -7.57 -4.89
C THR A 14 -11.43 -6.35 -5.27
N MET A 15 -11.79 -6.21 -6.55
CA MET A 15 -12.60 -5.09 -7.03
C MET A 15 -14.03 -5.13 -6.50
N GLN A 16 -14.60 -6.32 -6.29
CA GLN A 16 -15.94 -6.49 -5.70
C GLN A 16 -15.96 -6.17 -4.19
N LEU A 17 -14.87 -6.44 -3.49
CA LEU A 17 -14.72 -6.16 -2.06
C LEU A 17 -14.38 -4.69 -1.76
N LEU A 18 -13.86 -3.97 -2.74
CA LEU A 18 -13.45 -2.58 -2.58
C LEU A 18 -14.67 -1.64 -2.56
N ARG A 19 -14.96 -1.05 -1.42
CA ARG A 19 -16.01 -0.06 -1.26
C ARG A 19 -15.46 1.35 -1.50
N TYR A 20 -16.21 2.16 -2.23
CA TYR A 20 -15.81 3.54 -2.51
C TYR A 20 -15.57 4.36 -1.23
N GLU A 21 -16.44 4.20 -0.23
CA GLU A 21 -16.33 4.94 1.04
C GLU A 21 -15.05 4.59 1.79
N ASP A 22 -14.66 3.30 1.80
CA ASP A 22 -13.44 2.84 2.45
C ASP A 22 -12.20 3.36 1.72
N LEU A 23 -12.19 3.31 0.39
CA LEU A 23 -11.13 3.89 -0.42
C LEU A 23 -11.00 5.41 -0.20
N HIS A 24 -12.12 6.13 -0.22
CA HIS A 24 -12.14 7.57 0.01
C HIS A 24 -11.59 7.92 1.40
N LYS A 25 -12.03 7.19 2.43
CA LYS A 25 -11.54 7.35 3.81
C LYS A 25 -10.03 7.07 3.92
N ALA A 26 -9.54 5.99 3.27
CA ALA A 26 -8.12 5.66 3.22
C ALA A 26 -7.30 6.79 2.56
N VAL A 27 -7.77 7.34 1.45
CA VAL A 27 -7.10 8.47 0.77
C VAL A 27 -7.06 9.71 1.65
N LEU A 28 -8.13 10.00 2.39
CA LEU A 28 -8.14 11.12 3.35
C LEU A 28 -7.13 10.91 4.48
N LEU A 29 -7.02 9.69 5.01
CA LEU A 29 -5.99 9.36 6.01
C LEU A 29 -4.59 9.63 5.45
N LEU A 30 -4.29 9.19 4.22
CA LEU A 30 -3.00 9.48 3.59
C LEU A 30 -2.76 10.99 3.41
N LYS A 31 -3.80 11.73 3.11
CA LYS A 31 -3.72 13.17 2.82
C LYS A 31 -3.43 14.00 4.08
N TYR A 32 -4.09 13.69 5.18
CA TYR A 32 -4.06 14.50 6.39
C TYR A 32 -2.90 14.19 7.34
N HIS A 33 -2.19 13.08 7.15
CA HIS A 33 -1.02 12.73 7.97
C HIS A 33 0.28 12.95 7.19
N GLU A 34 1.30 13.45 7.86
CA GLU A 34 2.58 13.82 7.21
C GLU A 34 3.38 12.60 6.79
N GLU A 35 3.50 11.62 7.68
CA GLU A 35 4.22 10.38 7.45
C GLU A 35 3.27 9.17 7.53
N ILE A 36 3.54 8.21 6.67
CA ILE A 36 2.86 6.91 6.65
C ILE A 36 3.87 5.87 7.12
N HIS A 37 3.56 5.18 8.20
CA HIS A 37 4.39 4.11 8.73
C HIS A 37 3.74 2.77 8.39
N ILE A 38 4.39 1.97 7.54
CA ILE A 38 3.85 0.67 7.12
C ILE A 38 4.45 -0.43 7.98
N PHE A 39 3.57 -1.21 8.58
CA PHE A 39 3.88 -2.38 9.39
C PHE A 39 3.38 -3.63 8.68
N SER A 40 4.29 -4.58 8.47
CA SER A 40 3.98 -5.84 7.81
C SER A 40 4.95 -6.91 8.23
N ALA A 41 4.53 -8.17 8.16
CA ALA A 41 5.38 -9.33 8.37
C ALA A 41 5.46 -10.18 7.10
N GLY A 42 6.57 -10.92 6.97
CA GLY A 42 6.75 -11.83 5.84
C GLY A 42 6.91 -11.14 4.50
N THR A 43 6.46 -11.81 3.46
CA THR A 43 6.65 -11.39 2.05
C THR A 43 5.81 -10.19 1.64
N ALA A 44 4.74 -9.86 2.37
CA ALA A 44 3.88 -8.70 2.13
C ALA A 44 4.64 -7.35 2.19
N ILE A 45 5.81 -7.34 2.82
CA ILE A 45 6.68 -6.16 2.87
C ILE A 45 7.16 -5.72 1.46
N ASN A 46 7.25 -6.63 0.50
CA ASN A 46 7.68 -6.32 -0.86
C ASN A 46 6.64 -5.43 -1.59
N GLN A 47 5.35 -5.69 -1.37
CA GLN A 47 4.27 -4.87 -1.92
C GLN A 47 4.25 -3.48 -1.27
N ALA A 48 4.51 -3.43 0.04
CA ALA A 48 4.64 -2.18 0.78
C ALA A 48 5.83 -1.33 0.26
N GLU A 49 6.97 -1.95 -0.03
CA GLU A 49 8.14 -1.27 -0.61
C GLU A 49 7.85 -0.69 -2.00
N SER A 50 7.13 -1.42 -2.84
CA SER A 50 6.69 -0.91 -4.15
C SER A 50 5.77 0.32 -4.00
N PHE A 51 4.86 0.30 -3.03
CA PHE A 51 4.01 1.44 -2.71
C PHE A 51 4.84 2.62 -2.20
N ARG A 52 5.79 2.38 -1.28
CA ARG A 52 6.70 3.40 -0.75
C ARG A 52 7.45 4.10 -1.88
N GLU A 53 8.00 3.36 -2.83
CA GLU A 53 8.72 3.91 -3.98
C GLU A 53 7.83 4.86 -4.81
N LYS A 54 6.58 4.44 -5.09
CA LYS A 54 5.62 5.27 -5.84
C LYS A 54 5.29 6.56 -5.08
N MET A 55 5.06 6.48 -3.78
CA MET A 55 4.75 7.63 -2.92
C MET A 55 5.94 8.58 -2.81
N LEU A 56 7.17 8.06 -2.72
CA LEU A 56 8.40 8.86 -2.69
C LEU A 56 8.57 9.70 -3.95
N LYS A 57 8.23 9.14 -5.12
CA LYS A 57 8.29 9.84 -6.43
C LYS A 57 7.35 11.05 -6.53
N ILE A 58 6.39 11.18 -5.63
CA ILE A 58 5.49 12.33 -5.51
C ILE A 58 5.70 13.13 -4.22
N GLY A 59 6.80 12.88 -3.51
CA GLY A 59 7.20 13.61 -2.32
C GLY A 59 6.45 13.25 -1.04
N LYS A 60 5.70 12.14 -1.03
CA LYS A 60 5.01 11.65 0.18
C LYS A 60 5.92 10.68 0.95
N ARG A 61 6.11 10.97 2.23
CA ARG A 61 6.99 10.18 3.10
C ARG A 61 6.30 8.89 3.57
N VAL A 62 6.96 7.77 3.31
CA VAL A 62 6.54 6.44 3.77
C VAL A 62 7.73 5.75 4.41
N VAL A 63 7.56 5.30 5.64
CA VAL A 63 8.58 4.64 6.45
C VAL A 63 8.25 3.16 6.59
N ILE A 64 9.21 2.30 6.29
CA ILE A 64 9.11 0.84 6.43
C ILE A 64 10.40 0.34 7.07
N PHE A 65 10.27 -0.53 8.06
CA PHE A 65 11.39 -1.29 8.63
C PHE A 65 11.19 -2.78 8.36
N ASN A 66 12.19 -3.43 7.78
CA ASN A 66 12.16 -4.87 7.49
C ASN A 66 12.36 -5.73 8.75
N ASN A 67 12.89 -5.15 9.82
CA ASN A 67 13.11 -5.84 11.09
C ASN A 67 11.91 -5.64 12.03
N LEU A 68 11.31 -6.74 12.50
CA LEU A 68 10.13 -6.71 13.37
C LEU A 68 10.37 -5.97 14.70
N ASN A 69 11.57 -6.08 15.27
CA ASN A 69 11.88 -5.35 16.50
C ASN A 69 11.91 -3.84 16.25
N TYR A 70 12.44 -3.39 15.11
CA TYR A 70 12.42 -1.98 14.75
C TYR A 70 11.01 -1.47 14.52
N GLN A 71 10.14 -2.28 13.90
CA GLN A 71 8.72 -1.96 13.73
C GLN A 71 8.04 -1.73 15.10
N ARG A 72 8.32 -2.56 16.10
CA ARG A 72 7.78 -2.41 17.47
C ARG A 72 8.23 -1.10 18.11
N TYR A 73 9.52 -0.78 18.06
CA TYR A 73 10.02 0.50 18.57
C TYR A 73 9.43 1.68 17.81
N GLN A 74 9.32 1.58 16.48
CA GLN A 74 8.70 2.63 15.66
C GLN A 74 7.26 2.89 16.11
N ALA A 75 6.47 1.85 16.35
CA ALA A 75 5.08 2.01 16.80
C ALA A 75 4.98 2.77 18.14
N CYS A 76 6.00 2.66 19.02
CA CYS A 76 6.05 3.42 20.27
C CYS A 76 6.35 4.91 20.07
N CYS A 77 6.94 5.28 18.92
CA CYS A 77 7.31 6.66 18.62
C CYS A 77 6.22 7.43 17.87
N LEU A 78 5.15 6.74 17.43
CA LEU A 78 4.07 7.36 16.65
C LEU A 78 3.12 8.18 17.54
N SER A 79 2.45 9.13 16.89
CA SER A 79 1.46 10.02 17.47
C SER A 79 0.23 10.15 16.58
N GLU A 80 -0.72 10.96 16.99
CA GLU A 80 -1.90 11.33 16.19
C GLU A 80 -1.59 12.04 14.86
N ARG A 81 -0.34 12.54 14.68
CA ARG A 81 0.11 13.20 13.44
C ARG A 81 0.54 12.21 12.36
N ASP A 82 0.80 10.97 12.76
CA ASP A 82 1.28 9.91 11.91
C ASP A 82 0.14 9.00 11.49
N LEU A 83 0.31 8.27 10.39
CA LEU A 83 -0.60 7.22 9.96
C LEU A 83 0.09 5.86 10.06
N ALA A 84 -0.48 4.94 10.80
CA ALA A 84 -0.07 3.54 10.79
C ALA A 84 -0.86 2.77 9.72
N MET A 85 -0.18 2.26 8.70
CA MET A 85 -0.74 1.30 7.75
C MET A 85 -0.28 -0.09 8.15
N ILE A 86 -1.21 -0.96 8.56
CA ILE A 86 -0.89 -2.30 9.02
C ILE A 86 -1.41 -3.32 8.00
N ILE A 87 -0.48 -4.11 7.45
CA ILE A 87 -0.77 -5.12 6.44
C ILE A 87 -0.62 -6.50 7.06
N SER A 88 -1.73 -7.21 7.20
CA SER A 88 -1.78 -8.59 7.72
C SER A 88 -2.92 -9.35 7.06
N TYR A 89 -2.58 -10.32 6.20
CA TYR A 89 -3.59 -11.10 5.47
C TYR A 89 -4.57 -11.79 6.44
N SER A 90 -4.07 -12.51 7.43
CA SER A 90 -4.93 -13.16 8.42
C SER A 90 -5.61 -12.19 9.39
N GLY A 91 -5.02 -11.01 9.61
CA GLY A 91 -5.43 -10.10 10.68
C GLY A 91 -5.15 -10.60 12.10
N GLU A 92 -4.43 -11.75 12.22
CA GLU A 92 -4.15 -12.43 13.50
C GLU A 92 -2.66 -12.51 13.84
N THR A 93 -1.78 -11.90 13.03
CA THR A 93 -0.34 -11.90 13.28
C THR A 93 -0.03 -11.20 14.61
N ALA A 94 0.49 -11.93 15.58
CA ALA A 94 0.67 -11.43 16.96
C ALA A 94 1.44 -10.11 17.05
N GLN A 95 2.53 -9.96 16.27
CA GLN A 95 3.31 -8.73 16.22
C GLN A 95 2.52 -7.55 15.64
N MET A 96 1.69 -7.79 14.62
CA MET A 96 0.84 -6.74 14.04
C MET A 96 -0.26 -6.29 15.01
N LEU A 97 -0.81 -7.22 15.79
CA LEU A 97 -1.77 -6.89 16.83
C LEU A 97 -1.14 -6.13 18.00
N GLU A 98 0.10 -6.45 18.36
CA GLU A 98 0.86 -5.69 19.36
C GLU A 98 1.10 -4.24 18.89
N ILE A 99 1.52 -4.06 17.65
CA ILE A 99 1.71 -2.75 17.00
C ILE A 99 0.38 -1.99 16.96
N ALA A 100 -0.71 -2.63 16.54
CA ALA A 100 -2.04 -2.01 16.48
C ALA A 100 -2.49 -1.51 17.87
N ARG A 101 -2.29 -2.31 18.91
CA ARG A 101 -2.56 -1.89 20.32
C ARG A 101 -1.73 -0.68 20.73
N GLN A 102 -0.46 -0.66 20.35
CA GLN A 102 0.43 0.47 20.67
C GLN A 102 -0.02 1.75 19.93
N CYS A 103 -0.34 1.66 18.63
CA CYS A 103 -0.89 2.78 17.86
C CYS A 103 -2.19 3.33 18.48
N LYS A 104 -3.09 2.46 18.92
CA LYS A 104 -4.31 2.91 19.62
C LYS A 104 -4.01 3.65 20.92
N ARG A 105 -3.01 3.22 21.70
CA ARG A 105 -2.60 3.91 22.94
C ARG A 105 -2.03 5.30 22.69
N SER A 106 -1.30 5.48 21.59
CA SER A 106 -0.71 6.77 21.18
C SER A 106 -1.69 7.68 20.42
N GLY A 107 -2.91 7.21 20.13
CA GLY A 107 -3.89 7.94 19.35
C GLY A 107 -3.57 7.95 17.83
N THR A 108 -2.61 7.14 17.38
CA THR A 108 -2.23 7.04 15.97
C THR A 108 -3.34 6.35 15.18
N PRO A 109 -3.91 6.97 14.14
CA PRO A 109 -4.91 6.34 13.29
C PRO A 109 -4.34 5.15 12.52
N ILE A 110 -5.19 4.13 12.33
CA ILE A 110 -4.80 2.87 11.72
C ILE A 110 -5.60 2.62 10.44
N LEU A 111 -4.89 2.49 9.31
CA LEU A 111 -5.39 1.93 8.06
C LEU A 111 -4.96 0.46 7.98
N ALA A 112 -5.92 -0.46 8.03
CA ALA A 112 -5.64 -1.88 7.92
C ALA A 112 -5.88 -2.39 6.49
N LEU A 113 -4.94 -3.20 5.99
CA LEU A 113 -5.11 -4.05 4.82
C LEU A 113 -5.15 -5.51 5.29
N THR A 114 -6.30 -6.14 5.20
CA THR A 114 -6.53 -7.50 5.73
C THR A 114 -7.58 -8.24 4.93
N SER A 115 -7.66 -9.56 5.07
CA SER A 115 -8.63 -10.38 4.36
C SER A 115 -10.09 -10.05 4.72
N PHE A 116 -11.00 -10.51 3.88
CA PHE A 116 -12.44 -10.39 4.11
C PHE A 116 -12.86 -11.14 5.40
N GLY A 117 -13.84 -10.60 6.08
CA GLY A 117 -14.38 -11.13 7.33
C GLY A 117 -13.90 -10.36 8.56
N GLU A 118 -14.36 -10.81 9.72
CA GLU A 118 -13.94 -10.28 11.01
C GLU A 118 -12.62 -10.94 11.44
N ASN A 119 -11.70 -10.13 11.91
CA ASN A 119 -10.45 -10.58 12.51
C ASN A 119 -9.97 -9.59 13.56
N SER A 120 -9.01 -9.97 14.39
CA SER A 120 -8.57 -9.16 15.52
C SER A 120 -8.01 -7.79 15.12
N LEU A 121 -7.37 -7.67 13.94
CA LEU A 121 -6.83 -6.40 13.46
C LEU A 121 -7.94 -5.39 13.16
N THR A 122 -9.09 -5.85 12.66
CA THR A 122 -10.22 -4.96 12.32
C THR A 122 -10.77 -4.21 13.53
N CYS A 123 -10.64 -4.77 14.73
CA CYS A 123 -11.07 -4.10 15.98
C CYS A 123 -10.26 -2.84 16.31
N TYR A 124 -9.05 -2.72 15.76
CA TYR A 124 -8.17 -1.57 15.97
C TYR A 124 -8.21 -0.56 14.82
N ALA A 125 -8.69 -0.97 13.64
CA ALA A 125 -8.63 -0.17 12.42
C ALA A 125 -9.64 1.00 12.44
N ASP A 126 -9.16 2.18 12.08
CA ASP A 126 -10.03 3.33 11.79
C ASP A 126 -10.57 3.28 10.36
N CYS A 127 -9.84 2.61 9.46
CA CYS A 127 -10.27 2.30 8.10
C CYS A 127 -9.71 0.93 7.69
N LYS A 128 -10.49 0.17 6.92
CA LYS A 128 -10.09 -1.15 6.40
C LYS A 128 -10.21 -1.18 4.88
N LEU A 129 -9.15 -1.67 4.21
CA LEU A 129 -9.19 -2.12 2.83
C LEU A 129 -9.11 -3.64 2.80
N THR A 130 -10.01 -4.27 2.08
CA THR A 130 -10.23 -5.72 2.14
C THR A 130 -9.51 -6.43 1.00
N LEU A 131 -8.64 -7.37 1.37
CA LEU A 131 -7.92 -8.25 0.46
C LEU A 131 -8.80 -9.43 0.04
N SER A 132 -8.58 -9.92 -1.19
CA SER A 132 -9.22 -11.16 -1.68
C SER A 132 -8.89 -12.34 -0.77
N THR A 133 -9.87 -13.21 -0.54
CA THR A 133 -9.75 -14.44 0.26
C THR A 133 -9.67 -15.71 -0.58
N LYS A 134 -9.28 -15.60 -1.85
CA LYS A 134 -9.17 -16.75 -2.77
C LYS A 134 -8.05 -17.72 -2.43
N GLU A 135 -7.18 -17.39 -1.49
CA GLU A 135 -6.12 -18.27 -0.98
C GLU A 135 -6.33 -18.66 0.48
N SER A 136 -6.14 -19.94 0.77
CA SER A 136 -6.06 -20.43 2.14
C SER A 136 -4.70 -20.10 2.76
N ILE A 137 -4.68 -19.80 4.06
CA ILE A 137 -3.42 -19.55 4.81
C ILE A 137 -2.52 -20.78 4.83
N TYR A 138 -3.10 -21.98 4.86
CA TYR A 138 -2.35 -23.24 5.04
C TYR A 138 -2.22 -24.07 3.75
N GLN A 139 -3.04 -23.81 2.75
CA GLN A 139 -3.12 -24.63 1.54
C GLN A 139 -2.95 -23.78 0.29
N ASN A 140 -1.88 -22.99 0.27
CA ASN A 140 -1.49 -22.22 -0.91
C ASN A 140 -0.12 -22.69 -1.43
N LEU A 141 0.18 -22.37 -2.69
CA LEU A 141 1.44 -22.69 -3.32
C LEU A 141 2.48 -21.55 -3.26
N GLY A 142 2.07 -20.34 -2.89
CA GLY A 142 2.98 -19.20 -2.92
C GLY A 142 2.37 -17.83 -2.76
N ASP A 143 1.26 -17.67 -2.05
CA ASP A 143 0.62 -16.39 -1.73
C ASP A 143 0.26 -15.53 -2.97
N TYR A 144 0.01 -16.18 -4.11
CA TYR A 144 -0.16 -15.48 -5.41
C TYR A 144 -1.35 -14.54 -5.44
N ALA A 145 -2.54 -15.01 -5.01
CA ALA A 145 -3.75 -14.21 -5.05
C ALA A 145 -3.73 -13.09 -3.99
N SER A 146 -3.23 -13.38 -2.80
CA SER A 146 -3.11 -12.40 -1.71
C SER A 146 -2.12 -11.30 -2.05
N HIS A 147 -0.95 -11.62 -2.63
CA HIS A 147 0.03 -10.63 -3.07
C HIS A 147 -0.51 -9.77 -4.23
N LEU A 148 -1.18 -10.39 -5.21
CA LEU A 148 -1.79 -9.65 -6.31
C LEU A 148 -2.89 -8.70 -5.80
N SER A 149 -3.77 -9.18 -4.92
CA SER A 149 -4.82 -8.37 -4.29
C SER A 149 -4.22 -7.17 -3.54
N MET A 150 -3.16 -7.40 -2.78
CA MET A 150 -2.45 -6.37 -2.03
C MET A 150 -1.82 -5.32 -2.97
N THR A 151 -1.12 -5.78 -4.01
CA THR A 151 -0.54 -4.90 -5.03
C THR A 151 -1.62 -4.04 -5.68
N LEU A 152 -2.74 -4.65 -6.10
CA LEU A 152 -3.86 -3.95 -6.73
C LEU A 152 -4.45 -2.88 -5.82
N LEU A 153 -4.73 -3.20 -4.55
CA LEU A 153 -5.28 -2.23 -3.60
C LEU A 153 -4.31 -1.07 -3.33
N LEU A 154 -3.03 -1.34 -3.17
CA LEU A 154 -2.01 -0.30 -2.97
C LEU A 154 -1.86 0.59 -4.22
N ASP A 155 -1.97 0.02 -5.41
CA ASP A 155 -1.92 0.77 -6.67
C ASP A 155 -3.17 1.64 -6.87
N ILE A 156 -4.35 1.14 -6.54
CA ILE A 156 -5.59 1.92 -6.55
C ILE A 156 -5.49 3.07 -5.54
N LEU A 157 -5.03 2.79 -4.31
CA LEU A 157 -4.86 3.78 -3.27
C LEU A 157 -3.86 4.89 -3.68
N TYR A 158 -2.72 4.50 -4.29
CA TYR A 158 -1.77 5.44 -4.85
C TYR A 158 -2.40 6.29 -5.96
N SER A 159 -3.11 5.67 -6.91
CA SER A 159 -3.72 6.35 -8.04
C SER A 159 -4.76 7.37 -7.60
N GLU A 160 -5.61 7.02 -6.63
CA GLU A 160 -6.60 7.94 -6.05
C GLU A 160 -5.94 9.08 -5.26
N TYR A 161 -4.90 8.79 -4.47
CA TYR A 161 -4.12 9.83 -3.79
C TYR A 161 -3.44 10.77 -4.80
N PHE A 162 -2.84 10.23 -5.87
CA PHE A 162 -2.21 11.00 -6.95
C PHE A 162 -3.22 11.95 -7.62
N ARG A 163 -4.41 11.44 -7.92
CA ARG A 163 -5.50 12.18 -8.57
C ARG A 163 -5.98 13.39 -7.75
N GLN A 164 -5.95 13.32 -6.42
CA GLN A 164 -6.38 14.41 -5.53
C GLN A 164 -5.63 15.74 -5.76
N ASN A 165 -4.36 15.65 -6.18
CA ASN A 165 -3.53 16.81 -6.51
C ASN A 165 -2.72 16.52 -7.78
N TYR A 166 -3.41 16.13 -8.86
CA TYR A 166 -2.82 15.62 -10.08
C TYR A 166 -1.68 16.50 -10.60
N GLN A 167 -1.95 17.78 -10.86
CA GLN A 167 -0.96 18.70 -11.43
C GLN A 167 0.31 18.82 -10.55
N LYS A 168 0.14 19.00 -9.26
CA LYS A 168 1.26 19.08 -8.30
C LYS A 168 2.08 17.78 -8.31
N ASN A 169 1.42 16.63 -8.17
CA ASN A 169 2.07 15.34 -8.10
C ASN A 169 2.79 14.99 -9.40
N TYR A 170 2.15 15.30 -10.54
CA TYR A 170 2.73 15.07 -11.87
C TYR A 170 3.96 15.96 -12.10
N THR A 171 3.88 17.25 -11.84
CA THR A 171 5.01 18.19 -11.96
C THR A 171 6.17 17.76 -11.08
N TYR A 172 5.91 17.48 -9.79
CA TYR A 172 6.95 17.03 -8.86
C TYR A 172 7.66 15.76 -9.37
N LYS A 173 6.88 14.77 -9.82
CA LYS A 173 7.41 13.50 -10.35
C LYS A 173 8.29 13.72 -11.58
N LEU A 174 7.84 14.59 -12.53
CA LEU A 174 8.59 14.88 -13.75
C LEU A 174 9.91 15.62 -13.46
N GLU A 175 9.88 16.62 -12.58
CA GLU A 175 11.08 17.37 -12.18
C GLU A 175 12.13 16.44 -11.59
N ARG A 176 11.75 15.57 -10.66
CA ARG A 176 12.66 14.59 -10.05
C ARG A 176 13.16 13.54 -11.05
N ALA A 177 12.31 13.07 -11.93
CA ALA A 177 12.73 12.16 -13.00
C ALA A 177 13.76 12.83 -13.94
N ARG A 178 13.56 14.08 -14.31
CA ARG A 178 14.53 14.83 -15.12
C ARG A 178 15.87 15.02 -14.41
N GLU A 179 15.86 15.33 -13.13
CA GLU A 179 17.09 15.49 -12.34
C GLU A 179 17.89 14.17 -12.20
N LEU A 180 17.19 13.06 -12.00
CA LEU A 180 17.82 11.77 -11.69
C LEU A 180 18.09 10.92 -12.95
N GLU A 181 17.30 11.08 -14.00
CA GLU A 181 17.33 10.20 -15.18
C GLU A 181 17.81 10.92 -16.45
N GLN A 182 18.63 11.97 -16.32
CA GLN A 182 19.17 12.77 -17.44
C GLN A 182 19.84 11.94 -18.54
N HIS A 183 20.37 10.77 -18.17
CA HIS A 183 21.09 9.88 -19.08
C HIS A 183 20.32 8.60 -19.42
N ARG A 184 19.04 8.52 -19.03
CA ARG A 184 18.23 7.35 -19.35
C ARG A 184 17.88 7.35 -20.82
N THR A 185 18.47 6.43 -21.55
CA THR A 185 18.24 6.23 -22.99
C THR A 185 17.73 4.80 -23.24
N SER A 186 17.03 4.61 -24.32
CA SER A 186 16.63 3.28 -24.80
C SER A 186 16.92 3.18 -26.29
N THR A 187 17.43 2.04 -26.71
CA THR A 187 17.54 1.70 -28.14
C THR A 187 16.21 1.19 -28.72
N ASN A 188 15.19 0.98 -27.88
CA ASN A 188 13.86 0.57 -28.31
C ASN A 188 13.03 1.77 -28.75
N PRO A 189 12.72 1.92 -30.08
CA PRO A 189 11.98 3.08 -30.59
C PRO A 189 10.58 3.25 -29.98
N ILE A 190 9.95 2.15 -29.59
CA ILE A 190 8.61 2.19 -28.97
C ILE A 190 8.67 2.94 -27.64
N LEU A 191 9.73 2.75 -26.85
CA LEU A 191 9.89 3.43 -25.54
C LEU A 191 10.30 4.90 -25.70
N LEU A 192 10.95 5.27 -26.81
CA LEU A 192 11.36 6.65 -27.09
C LEU A 192 10.19 7.52 -27.57
N ASN A 193 9.23 6.96 -28.29
CA ASN A 193 8.10 7.72 -28.86
C ASN A 193 7.08 8.19 -27.82
N LEU A 194 7.02 7.57 -26.64
CA LEU A 194 6.14 7.99 -25.55
C LEU A 194 6.54 9.35 -24.92
N HIS A 195 7.74 9.87 -25.25
CA HIS A 195 8.22 11.16 -24.70
C HIS A 195 8.00 12.36 -25.64
N LYS A 196 7.62 12.15 -26.92
CA LYS A 196 7.48 13.24 -27.90
C LYS A 196 6.09 13.89 -27.91
N GLU A 197 5.05 13.21 -27.45
CA GLU A 197 3.68 13.73 -27.49
C GLU A 197 3.33 14.70 -26.34
N ASN A 198 4.21 14.89 -25.37
CA ASN A 198 3.97 15.79 -24.22
C ASN A 198 4.89 17.02 -24.21
N ALA A 199 5.50 17.39 -25.32
CA ALA A 199 6.43 18.51 -25.45
C ALA A 199 5.91 19.64 -26.38
N GLU A 200 4.66 19.56 -26.80
CA GLU A 200 3.87 20.64 -27.41
C GLU A 200 2.71 21.00 -26.47
#